data_fc472cefd98354b95289638363a939fd
#
_entry.id   fc472cefd98354b95289638363a939fd
#
_cell.length_a   1.000
_cell.length_b   1.000
_cell.length_c   1.000
_cell.angle_alpha   90.00
_cell.angle_beta   90.00
_cell.angle_gamma   90.00
#
_symmetry.space_group_name_H-M   'P 1'
#
loop_
_entity.id
_entity.type
_entity.pdbx_description
1 polymer ?
#
loop_
_entity_poly.entity_id
_entity_poly.type
_entity_poly.pdbx_seq_one_letter_code
_entity_poly.pdbx_strand_id
1 'polypeptide(L)' 'IEQIIKNEDKKNPFSDEIISKLVYKEGFNIARRTISKYREELKIPVARLRRMLVNK' A
#
# COMPACT_ATOMS: atom_id res chain seq x y z
N ILE A 1 1.47 -7.86 0.36
CA ILE A 1 1.25 -6.46 0.00
C ILE A 1 0.03 -6.30 -0.90
N GLU A 2 -0.07 -7.10 -1.93
CA GLU A 2 -1.19 -7.00 -2.86
C GLU A 2 -2.53 -7.19 -2.15
N GLN A 3 -2.62 -8.17 -1.27
CA GLN A 3 -3.84 -8.42 -0.50
C GLN A 3 -4.16 -7.27 0.44
N ILE A 4 -3.15 -6.70 1.07
CA ILE A 4 -3.34 -5.57 1.97
C ILE A 4 -3.91 -4.39 1.21
N ILE A 5 -3.37 -4.09 0.05
CA ILE A 5 -3.86 -2.99 -0.78
C ILE A 5 -5.26 -3.28 -1.30
N LYS A 6 -5.52 -4.52 -1.66
CA LYS A 6 -6.82 -4.93 -2.17
C LYS A 6 -7.92 -4.74 -1.12
N ASN A 7 -7.57 -4.93 0.16
CA ASN A 7 -8.52 -4.80 1.27
C ASN A 7 -8.60 -3.38 1.83
N GLU A 8 -7.85 -2.44 1.27
CA GLU A 8 -7.88 -1.07 1.76
C GLU A 8 -9.19 -0.37 1.38
N ASP A 9 -9.53 0.67 2.17
CA ASP A 9 -10.60 1.58 1.82
C ASP A 9 -10.09 2.51 0.71
N LYS A 10 -10.68 2.47 -0.46
CA LYS A 10 -10.20 3.26 -1.60
C LYS A 10 -10.30 4.76 -1.36
N LYS A 11 -11.15 5.19 -0.47
CA LYS A 11 -11.26 6.60 -0.07
C LYS A 11 -10.13 7.00 0.87
N ASN A 12 -9.60 6.03 1.62
CA ASN A 12 -8.47 6.23 2.53
C ASN A 12 -7.43 5.15 2.28
N PRO A 13 -6.76 5.20 1.11
CA PRO A 13 -5.81 4.15 0.76
C PRO A 13 -4.60 4.15 1.70
N PHE A 14 -4.03 2.96 1.91
CA PHE A 14 -2.86 2.81 2.77
C PHE A 14 -1.63 3.39 2.09
N SER A 15 -0.91 4.26 2.82
CA SER A 15 0.39 4.72 2.37
C SER A 15 1.41 3.58 2.54
N ASP A 16 2.59 3.74 1.93
CA ASP A 16 3.65 2.75 2.09
C ASP A 16 4.03 2.56 3.55
N GLU A 17 3.98 3.64 4.34
CA GLU A 17 4.26 3.57 5.77
C GLU A 17 3.23 2.72 6.51
N ILE A 18 1.95 2.89 6.19
CA ILE A 18 0.88 2.10 6.81
C ILE A 18 0.99 0.65 6.39
N ILE A 19 1.28 0.39 5.12
CA ILE A 19 1.46 -0.97 4.63
C ILE A 19 2.61 -1.64 5.36
N SER A 20 3.71 -0.92 5.57
CA SER A 20 4.85 -1.43 6.32
C SER A 20 4.46 -1.85 7.72
N LYS A 21 3.64 -1.03 8.40
CA LYS A 21 3.17 -1.35 9.75
C LYS A 21 2.26 -2.58 9.75
N LEU A 22 1.42 -2.71 8.75
CA LEU A 22 0.50 -3.85 8.65
C LEU A 22 1.24 -5.15 8.41
N VAL A 23 2.25 -5.15 7.53
CA VAL A 23 3.03 -6.36 7.30
C VAL A 23 3.89 -6.70 8.51
N TYR A 24 4.32 -5.70 9.27
CA TYR A 24 5.04 -5.93 10.51
C TYR A 24 4.18 -6.68 11.51
N LYS A 25 2.90 -6.31 11.62
CA LYS A 25 1.95 -7.01 12.49
C LYS A 25 1.76 -8.47 12.08
N GLU A 26 1.93 -8.76 10.80
CA GLU A 26 1.81 -10.11 10.27
C GLU A 26 3.09 -10.93 10.46
N GLY A 27 4.11 -10.33 11.08
CA GLY A 27 5.37 -11.00 11.35
C GLY A 27 6.47 -10.74 10.34
N PHE A 28 6.27 -9.80 9.42
CA PHE A 28 7.26 -9.47 8.40
C PHE A 28 7.87 -8.11 8.65
N ASN A 29 9.19 -8.08 8.85
CA ASN A 29 9.91 -6.83 9.04
C ASN A 29 10.42 -6.32 7.69
N ILE A 30 9.58 -5.58 7.00
CA ILE A 30 9.90 -5.06 5.67
C ILE A 30 9.97 -3.54 5.73
N ALA A 31 11.08 -2.98 5.24
CA ALA A 31 11.27 -1.54 5.24
C ALA A 31 10.32 -0.86 4.26
N ARG A 32 9.97 0.40 4.55
CA ARG A 32 9.08 1.19 3.70
C ARG A 32 9.58 1.26 2.25
N ARG A 33 10.89 1.37 2.09
CA ARG A 33 11.51 1.41 0.77
C ARG A 33 11.21 0.15 -0.04
N THR A 34 11.28 -1.00 0.63
CA THR A 34 11.00 -2.28 0.01
C THR A 34 9.51 -2.40 -0.34
N ILE A 35 8.65 -1.89 0.53
CA ILE A 35 7.22 -1.85 0.26
C ILE A 35 6.95 -1.04 -0.99
N SER A 36 7.56 0.13 -1.11
CA SER A 36 7.41 0.99 -2.27
C SER A 36 7.86 0.28 -3.55
N LYS A 37 8.97 -0.44 -3.48
CA LYS A 37 9.49 -1.19 -4.62
C LYS A 37 8.51 -2.28 -5.07
N TYR A 38 7.99 -3.05 -4.12
CA TYR A 38 7.01 -4.09 -4.44
C TYR A 38 5.74 -3.51 -5.05
N ARG A 39 5.28 -2.39 -4.50
CA ARG A 39 4.11 -1.71 -5.04
C ARG A 39 4.33 -1.29 -6.49
N GLU A 40 5.50 -0.75 -6.78
CA GLU A 40 5.85 -0.33 -8.14
C GLU A 40 5.94 -1.53 -9.09
N GLU A 41 6.48 -2.64 -8.63
CA GLU A 41 6.56 -3.87 -9.44
C GLU A 41 5.17 -4.40 -9.80
N LEU A 42 4.22 -4.23 -8.90
CA LEU A 42 2.83 -4.62 -9.14
C LEU A 42 2.06 -3.56 -9.93
N LYS A 43 2.72 -2.48 -10.29
CA LYS A 43 2.12 -1.35 -11.02
C LYS A 43 0.96 -0.73 -10.27
N ILE A 44 1.05 -0.72 -8.95
CA ILE A 44 0.05 -0.11 -8.09
C ILE A 44 0.47 1.34 -7.82
N PRO A 45 -0.38 2.33 -8.10
CA PRO A 45 -0.01 3.74 -7.89
C PRO A 45 0.10 4.06 -6.41
N VAL A 46 0.74 5.19 -6.11
CA VAL A 46 0.84 5.67 -4.73
C VAL A 46 -0.56 5.90 -4.15
N ALA A 47 -0.65 5.90 -2.81
CA ALA A 47 -1.94 6.05 -2.14
C ALA A 47 -2.72 7.27 -2.62
N ARG A 48 -2.04 8.38 -2.79
CA ARG A 48 -2.64 9.62 -3.27
C ARG A 48 -3.32 9.43 -4.62
N LEU A 49 -2.67 8.75 -5.55
CA LEU A 49 -3.23 8.50 -6.87
C LEU A 49 -4.39 7.51 -6.83
N ARG A 50 -4.30 6.50 -5.97
CA ARG A 50 -5.39 5.54 -5.82
C ARG A 50 -6.65 6.25 -5.33
N ARG A 51 -6.49 7.20 -4.41
CA ARG A 51 -7.60 7.99 -3.91
C ARG A 51 -8.23 8.83 -5.01
N MET A 52 -7.39 9.45 -5.83
CA MET A 52 -7.87 10.27 -6.95
C MET A 52 -8.64 9.46 -7.98
N LEU A 53 -8.19 8.23 -8.24
CA LEU A 53 -8.86 7.35 -9.20
C LEU A 53 -10.25 6.93 -8.74
N VAL A 54 -10.48 6.90 -7.43
CA VAL A 54 -11.78 6.52 -6.87
C VAL A 54 -12.75 7.70 -6.81
N ASN A 55 -12.23 8.90 -6.62
CA ASN A 55 -13.02 10.13 -6.45
C ASN A 55 -13.28 10.86 -7.76
N LYS A 56 -13.68 10.15 -8.75
CA LYS A 56 -14.05 10.81 -10.02
C LYS A 56 -15.44 11.36 -9.99
#